data_6452ce7e89e83ffed4415c90c515e481
#
_entry.id   6452ce7e89e83ffed4415c90c515e481
#
_cell.length_a   1.000
_cell.length_b   1.000
_cell.length_c   1.000
_cell.angle_alpha   90.00
_cell.angle_beta   90.00
_cell.angle_gamma   90.00
#
_symmetry.space_group_name_H-M   'P 1'
#
loop_
_entity.id
_entity.type
_entity.pdbx_description
1 polymer ?
#
loop_
_entity_poly.entity_id
_entity_poly.type
_entity_poly.pdbx_seq_one_letter_code
_entity_poly.pdbx_strand_id
1 'polypeptide(L)'
;TALKLFNRWSQSVIHEDEITDAVGIRTEWVSPGFDPAEDIRLVFAPNGELVGYIEVWTTAKPPVHPWIWGRVDPAYEGLGIGTYLINWAEEHAKKALTEVPAGLRVAPQVGTYQQAESARRLFVDMGYQLIRSSYTMRIDMDTPPVVPEWPAGITLRPCNPETDLEAVYRAVNDSFRDHYGHIDMPFEEGLKRFKHFMTGYEGFDPTLWFIAMEGEEIAGVCLCRERAYDNPDVGYISTLGV
;
A
#
# COMPACT_ATOMS: atom_id res chain seq x y z
N THR A 1 0.20 -13.10 -16.07
CA THR A 1 0.92 -14.23 -15.45
C THR A 1 1.02 -14.03 -13.94
N ALA A 2 1.43 -12.84 -13.46
CA ALA A 2 1.48 -12.52 -12.03
C ALA A 2 0.10 -12.62 -11.37
N LEU A 3 -0.94 -12.05 -11.95
CA LEU A 3 -2.32 -12.14 -11.49
C LEU A 3 -2.78 -13.58 -11.21
N LYS A 4 -2.41 -14.53 -12.09
CA LYS A 4 -2.77 -15.94 -11.88
C LYS A 4 -2.14 -16.50 -10.60
N LEU A 5 -0.90 -16.13 -10.31
CA LEU A 5 -0.21 -16.51 -9.08
C LEU A 5 -0.89 -15.87 -7.86
N PHE A 6 -1.19 -14.57 -7.94
CA PHE A 6 -1.81 -13.84 -6.84
C PHE A 6 -3.19 -14.40 -6.51
N ASN A 7 -4.04 -14.61 -7.52
CA ASN A 7 -5.37 -15.21 -7.31
C ASN A 7 -5.30 -16.62 -6.74
N ARG A 8 -4.39 -17.50 -7.22
CA ARG A 8 -4.22 -18.84 -6.64
C ARG A 8 -3.82 -18.77 -5.17
N TRP A 9 -2.91 -17.86 -4.85
CA TRP A 9 -2.48 -17.66 -3.48
C TRP A 9 -3.63 -17.18 -2.60
N SER A 10 -4.34 -16.13 -3.02
CA SER A 10 -5.45 -15.55 -2.26
C SER A 10 -6.58 -16.55 -2.04
N GLN A 11 -7.01 -17.26 -3.07
CA GLN A 11 -8.02 -18.30 -2.96
C GLN A 11 -7.61 -19.41 -1.98
N SER A 12 -6.35 -19.81 -1.99
CA SER A 12 -5.85 -20.88 -1.14
C SER A 12 -5.65 -20.46 0.31
N VAL A 13 -5.25 -19.22 0.56
CA VAL A 13 -4.77 -18.76 1.87
C VAL A 13 -5.82 -17.93 2.62
N ILE A 14 -6.50 -17.04 1.92
CA ILE A 14 -7.52 -16.16 2.52
C ILE A 14 -8.94 -16.46 2.06
N HIS A 15 -9.09 -17.41 1.12
CA HIS A 15 -10.37 -17.84 0.54
C HIS A 15 -11.17 -16.74 -0.15
N GLU A 16 -10.48 -15.75 -0.66
CA GLU A 16 -11.02 -14.60 -1.38
C GLU A 16 -10.29 -14.42 -2.71
N ASP A 17 -10.92 -13.77 -3.68
CA ASP A 17 -10.23 -13.34 -4.89
C ASP A 17 -9.37 -12.11 -4.58
N GLU A 18 -8.13 -12.12 -5.03
CA GLU A 18 -7.31 -10.92 -5.01
C GLU A 18 -7.75 -10.04 -6.19
N ILE A 19 -8.36 -8.88 -5.86
CA ILE A 19 -8.94 -7.98 -6.86
C ILE A 19 -7.88 -7.07 -7.50
N THR A 20 -6.63 -7.43 -7.41
CA THR A 20 -5.60 -6.74 -8.19
C THR A 20 -5.78 -7.09 -9.66
N ASP A 21 -6.14 -6.12 -10.46
CA ASP A 21 -6.23 -6.30 -11.91
C ASP A 21 -4.92 -5.92 -12.63
N ALA A 22 -4.91 -6.14 -13.96
CA ALA A 22 -3.72 -5.83 -14.75
C ALA A 22 -3.42 -4.32 -14.84
N VAL A 23 -4.42 -3.47 -14.63
CA VAL A 23 -4.25 -2.01 -14.66
C VAL A 23 -3.63 -1.56 -13.35
N GLY A 24 -4.14 -2.05 -12.20
CA GLY A 24 -3.59 -1.76 -10.87
C GLY A 24 -2.10 -2.12 -10.77
N ILE A 25 -1.72 -3.35 -11.17
CA ILE A 25 -0.31 -3.77 -11.18
C ILE A 25 0.55 -2.86 -12.08
N ARG A 26 0.07 -2.49 -13.27
CA ARG A 26 0.84 -1.61 -14.16
C ARG A 26 1.00 -0.21 -13.57
N THR A 27 -0.03 0.31 -12.91
CA THR A 27 0.03 1.60 -12.22
C THR A 27 1.07 1.58 -11.11
N GLU A 28 1.13 0.49 -10.35
CA GLU A 28 2.18 0.32 -9.35
C GLU A 28 3.57 0.26 -9.98
N TRP A 29 3.75 -0.53 -11.04
CA TRP A 29 5.05 -0.72 -11.69
C TRP A 29 5.60 0.52 -12.41
N VAL A 30 4.78 1.52 -12.72
CA VAL A 30 5.23 2.81 -13.26
C VAL A 30 5.37 3.88 -12.17
N SER A 31 5.34 3.49 -10.90
CA SER A 31 5.51 4.41 -9.77
C SER A 31 6.87 5.11 -9.81
N PRO A 32 6.93 6.38 -9.43
CA PRO A 32 8.18 7.12 -9.40
C PRO A 32 9.26 6.43 -8.56
N GLY A 33 10.39 6.11 -9.19
CA GLY A 33 11.54 5.48 -8.54
C GLY A 33 11.48 3.95 -8.43
N PHE A 34 10.47 3.29 -9.01
CA PHE A 34 10.39 1.83 -9.12
C PHE A 34 10.72 1.37 -10.54
N ASP A 35 11.62 0.39 -10.68
CA ASP A 35 11.97 -0.23 -11.96
C ASP A 35 11.65 -1.74 -11.90
N PRO A 36 10.57 -2.20 -12.58
CA PRO A 36 10.19 -3.61 -12.57
C PRO A 36 11.28 -4.57 -13.05
N ALA A 37 12.23 -4.10 -13.87
CA ALA A 37 13.33 -4.94 -14.36
C ALA A 37 14.38 -5.21 -13.27
N GLU A 38 14.54 -4.28 -12.33
CA GLU A 38 15.51 -4.36 -11.24
C GLU A 38 14.85 -4.77 -9.92
N ASP A 39 13.65 -4.23 -9.62
CA ASP A 39 13.02 -4.30 -8.31
C ASP A 39 12.10 -5.52 -8.13
N ILE A 40 11.93 -6.34 -9.18
CA ILE A 40 11.12 -7.57 -9.15
C ILE A 40 12.01 -8.80 -9.39
N ARG A 41 11.71 -9.90 -8.66
CA ARG A 41 12.28 -11.22 -8.93
C ARG A 41 11.17 -12.23 -9.14
N LEU A 42 11.30 -13.02 -10.21
CA LEU A 42 10.37 -14.06 -10.61
C LEU A 42 11.01 -15.45 -10.51
N VAL A 43 10.22 -16.43 -10.12
CA VAL A 43 10.61 -17.86 -10.15
C VAL A 43 9.61 -18.62 -10.99
N PHE A 44 10.13 -19.35 -11.98
CA PHE A 44 9.35 -20.18 -12.87
C PHE A 44 9.61 -21.67 -12.62
N ALA A 45 8.57 -22.47 -12.64
CA ALA A 45 8.68 -23.91 -12.64
C ALA A 45 9.20 -24.41 -14.01
N PRO A 46 9.70 -25.65 -14.12
CA PRO A 46 10.20 -26.21 -15.38
C PRO A 46 9.19 -26.24 -16.53
N ASN A 47 7.91 -26.23 -16.22
CA ASN A 47 6.81 -26.14 -17.19
C ASN A 47 6.54 -24.70 -17.69
N GLY A 48 7.33 -23.70 -17.22
CA GLY A 48 7.17 -22.29 -17.57
C GLY A 48 6.11 -21.54 -16.76
N GLU A 49 5.53 -22.17 -15.74
CA GLU A 49 4.56 -21.52 -14.86
C GLU A 49 5.25 -20.61 -13.84
N LEU A 50 4.71 -19.40 -13.62
CA LEU A 50 5.19 -18.51 -12.56
C LEU A 50 4.70 -19.03 -11.21
N VAL A 51 5.65 -19.38 -10.34
CA VAL A 51 5.40 -19.98 -9.02
C VAL A 51 5.96 -19.18 -7.86
N GLY A 52 6.73 -18.14 -8.13
CA GLY A 52 7.24 -17.22 -7.13
C GLY A 52 7.39 -15.81 -7.68
N TYR A 53 7.00 -14.84 -6.89
CA TYR A 53 7.08 -13.41 -7.17
C TYR A 53 7.49 -12.67 -5.91
N ILE A 54 8.40 -11.71 -6.06
CA ILE A 54 8.73 -10.76 -5.00
C ILE A 54 9.11 -9.41 -5.62
N GLU A 55 8.78 -8.34 -4.92
CA GLU A 55 9.15 -6.98 -5.27
C GLU A 55 9.70 -6.24 -4.04
N VAL A 56 10.56 -5.26 -4.29
CA VAL A 56 11.23 -4.46 -3.26
C VAL A 56 11.03 -2.98 -3.55
N TRP A 57 10.42 -2.27 -2.64
CA TRP A 57 10.15 -0.84 -2.73
C TRP A 57 11.13 -0.06 -1.87
N THR A 58 12.03 0.67 -2.51
CA THR A 58 13.00 1.58 -1.86
C THR A 58 12.73 3.04 -2.22
N THR A 59 11.52 3.31 -2.70
CA THR A 59 11.14 4.60 -3.30
C THR A 59 10.87 5.71 -2.27
N ALA A 60 10.77 5.40 -0.98
CA ALA A 60 10.71 6.41 0.09
C ALA A 60 12.05 7.13 0.22
N LYS A 61 12.04 8.40 0.61
CA LYS A 61 13.26 9.21 0.80
C LYS A 61 13.25 9.86 2.19
N PRO A 62 14.21 9.47 3.08
CA PRO A 62 15.22 8.42 2.92
C PRO A 62 14.60 7.00 2.96
N PRO A 63 15.19 6.01 2.26
CA PRO A 63 14.64 4.65 2.15
C PRO A 63 14.99 3.78 3.37
N VAL A 64 14.59 4.21 4.57
CA VAL A 64 14.90 3.52 5.84
C VAL A 64 14.03 2.30 6.11
N HIS A 65 12.89 2.17 5.41
CA HIS A 65 11.99 1.04 5.51
C HIS A 65 11.68 0.45 4.13
N PRO A 66 12.66 -0.22 3.47
CA PRO A 66 12.38 -0.95 2.24
C PRO A 66 11.20 -1.88 2.45
N TRP A 67 10.18 -1.76 1.61
CA TRP A 67 9.01 -2.62 1.67
C TRP A 67 9.17 -3.80 0.73
N ILE A 68 9.02 -5.00 1.26
CA ILE A 68 9.12 -6.26 0.52
C ILE A 68 7.74 -6.91 0.48
N TRP A 69 7.27 -7.20 -0.72
CA TRP A 69 6.01 -7.90 -0.93
C TRP A 69 6.18 -9.05 -1.92
N GLY A 70 5.55 -10.17 -1.67
CA GLY A 70 5.69 -11.32 -2.57
C GLY A 70 4.67 -12.43 -2.31
N ARG A 71 4.62 -13.36 -3.26
CA ARG A 71 3.78 -14.56 -3.23
C ARG A 71 4.56 -15.77 -3.74
N VAL A 72 4.36 -16.90 -3.09
CA VAL A 72 4.77 -18.22 -3.59
C VAL A 72 3.51 -19.03 -3.80
N ASP A 73 3.43 -19.71 -4.93
CA ASP A 73 2.30 -20.61 -5.22
C ASP A 73 2.19 -21.67 -4.12
N PRO A 74 1.01 -21.86 -3.50
CA PRO A 74 0.82 -22.81 -2.42
C PRO A 74 1.24 -24.25 -2.77
N ALA A 75 1.10 -24.66 -4.03
CA ALA A 75 1.54 -25.98 -4.50
C ALA A 75 3.07 -26.14 -4.52
N TYR A 76 3.83 -25.05 -4.41
CA TYR A 76 5.29 -25.02 -4.46
C TYR A 76 5.92 -24.53 -3.14
N GLU A 77 5.14 -24.47 -2.06
CA GLU A 77 5.66 -24.16 -0.74
C GLU A 77 6.59 -25.27 -0.22
N GLY A 78 7.48 -24.95 0.71
CA GLY A 78 8.44 -25.91 1.28
C GLY A 78 9.61 -26.28 0.36
N LEU A 79 9.67 -25.76 -0.87
CA LEU A 79 10.74 -26.02 -1.84
C LEU A 79 11.88 -24.99 -1.80
N GLY A 80 11.92 -24.12 -0.80
CA GLY A 80 12.95 -23.09 -0.63
C GLY A 80 12.77 -21.83 -1.47
N ILE A 81 11.69 -21.73 -2.28
CA ILE A 81 11.41 -20.57 -3.15
C ILE A 81 11.27 -19.29 -2.31
N GLY A 82 10.48 -19.35 -1.24
CA GLY A 82 10.28 -18.18 -0.35
C GLY A 82 11.60 -17.70 0.27
N THR A 83 12.43 -18.62 0.77
CA THR A 83 13.75 -18.30 1.32
C THR A 83 14.67 -17.66 0.27
N TYR A 84 14.67 -18.20 -0.95
CA TYR A 84 15.43 -17.62 -2.06
C TYR A 84 14.98 -16.19 -2.37
N LEU A 85 13.68 -15.97 -2.45
CA LEU A 85 13.10 -14.68 -2.78
C LEU A 85 13.38 -13.62 -1.71
N ILE A 86 13.22 -13.96 -0.43
CA ILE A 86 13.52 -13.03 0.67
C ILE A 86 15.01 -12.70 0.73
N ASN A 87 15.90 -13.68 0.60
CA ASN A 87 17.34 -13.42 0.56
C ASN A 87 17.71 -12.48 -0.59
N TRP A 88 17.15 -12.69 -1.77
CA TRP A 88 17.34 -11.77 -2.89
C TRP A 88 16.84 -10.36 -2.57
N ALA A 89 15.64 -10.26 -1.97
CA ALA A 89 15.03 -8.98 -1.64
C ALA A 89 15.85 -8.21 -0.59
N GLU A 90 16.39 -8.87 0.41
CA GLU A 90 17.28 -8.26 1.41
C GLU A 90 18.58 -7.75 0.80
N GLU A 91 19.21 -8.54 -0.09
CA GLU A 91 20.41 -8.08 -0.81
C GLU A 91 20.08 -6.90 -1.74
N HIS A 92 18.93 -6.93 -2.40
CA HIS A 92 18.49 -5.82 -3.24
C HIS A 92 18.23 -4.56 -2.41
N ALA A 93 17.53 -4.68 -1.28
CA ALA A 93 17.24 -3.57 -0.37
C ALA A 93 18.51 -2.89 0.18
N LYS A 94 19.64 -3.61 0.29
CA LYS A 94 20.92 -3.02 0.70
C LYS A 94 21.44 -1.95 -0.24
N LYS A 95 21.03 -1.94 -1.51
CA LYS A 95 21.37 -0.87 -2.47
C LYS A 95 20.89 0.49 -1.96
N ALA A 96 19.74 0.52 -1.26
CA ALA A 96 19.20 1.74 -0.68
C ALA A 96 20.06 2.34 0.45
N LEU A 97 20.95 1.55 1.07
CA LEU A 97 21.81 2.04 2.15
C LEU A 97 22.71 3.21 1.73
N THR A 98 23.08 3.30 0.45
CA THR A 98 23.89 4.40 -0.08
C THR A 98 23.15 5.73 -0.10
N GLU A 99 21.82 5.71 -0.02
CA GLU A 99 20.97 6.89 -0.06
C GLU A 99 20.48 7.32 1.35
N VAL A 100 20.84 6.54 2.37
CA VAL A 100 20.42 6.82 3.75
C VAL A 100 21.50 7.62 4.49
N PRO A 101 21.13 8.75 5.12
CA PRO A 101 22.04 9.50 5.96
C PRO A 101 22.67 8.65 7.06
N ALA A 102 23.94 8.92 7.37
CA ALA A 102 24.66 8.21 8.43
C ALA A 102 23.94 8.33 9.77
N GLY A 103 23.87 7.20 10.50
CA GLY A 103 23.25 7.14 11.82
C GLY A 103 21.77 6.74 11.81
N LEU A 104 21.11 6.66 10.65
CA LEU A 104 19.76 6.11 10.56
C LEU A 104 19.80 4.59 10.41
N ARG A 105 18.91 3.92 11.14
CA ARG A 105 18.72 2.47 11.02
C ARG A 105 17.86 2.18 9.79
N VAL A 106 18.33 1.28 8.93
CA VAL A 106 17.54 0.70 7.85
C VAL A 106 17.01 -0.67 8.29
N ALA A 107 15.72 -0.87 8.16
CA ALA A 107 15.08 -2.14 8.48
C ALA A 107 14.05 -2.48 7.39
N PRO A 108 14.31 -3.49 6.55
CA PRO A 108 13.31 -3.95 5.60
C PRO A 108 12.07 -4.46 6.33
N GLN A 109 10.92 -4.19 5.75
CA GLN A 109 9.62 -4.60 6.27
C GLN A 109 8.96 -5.56 5.29
N VAL A 110 8.29 -6.58 5.84
CA VAL A 110 7.50 -7.56 5.08
C VAL A 110 6.08 -7.57 5.64
N GLY A 111 5.10 -7.77 4.77
CA GLY A 111 3.71 -7.92 5.18
C GLY A 111 3.11 -9.25 4.70
N THR A 112 2.26 -9.85 5.56
CA THR A 112 1.48 -11.01 5.18
C THR A 112 0.19 -11.08 6.00
N TYR A 113 -0.74 -11.88 5.54
CA TYR A 113 -2.00 -12.14 6.25
C TYR A 113 -1.79 -13.09 7.43
N GLN A 114 -2.65 -12.97 8.43
CA GLN A 114 -2.61 -13.86 9.61
C GLN A 114 -2.79 -15.33 9.22
N GLN A 115 -3.58 -15.61 8.20
CA GLN A 115 -3.88 -16.96 7.68
C GLN A 115 -2.68 -17.60 6.96
N ALA A 116 -1.72 -16.81 6.48
CA ALA A 116 -0.55 -17.28 5.74
C ALA A 116 0.52 -17.88 6.68
N GLU A 117 0.24 -19.06 7.26
CA GLU A 117 1.11 -19.66 8.25
C GLU A 117 2.52 -19.97 7.74
N SER A 118 2.65 -20.45 6.50
CA SER A 118 3.94 -20.77 5.89
C SER A 118 4.81 -19.54 5.73
N ALA A 119 4.23 -18.41 5.27
CA ALA A 119 4.96 -17.14 5.16
C ALA A 119 5.37 -16.61 6.55
N ARG A 120 4.48 -16.70 7.54
CA ARG A 120 4.79 -16.27 8.91
C ARG A 120 5.92 -17.08 9.53
N ARG A 121 5.93 -18.40 9.34
CA ARG A 121 7.04 -19.26 9.79
C ARG A 121 8.34 -18.88 9.09
N LEU A 122 8.31 -18.74 7.77
CA LEU A 122 9.47 -18.30 6.99
C LEU A 122 10.07 -17.00 7.55
N PHE A 123 9.24 -16.00 7.81
CA PHE A 123 9.72 -14.72 8.34
C PHE A 123 10.38 -14.88 9.73
N VAL A 124 9.77 -15.65 10.62
CA VAL A 124 10.36 -15.93 11.95
C VAL A 124 11.68 -16.67 11.81
N ASP A 125 11.76 -17.69 10.96
CA ASP A 125 12.98 -18.50 10.73
C ASP A 125 14.12 -17.65 10.12
N MET A 126 13.77 -16.59 9.37
CA MET A 126 14.73 -15.62 8.82
C MET A 126 15.05 -14.45 9.77
N GLY A 127 14.52 -14.46 11.00
CA GLY A 127 14.82 -13.48 12.04
C GLY A 127 13.94 -12.24 12.04
N TYR A 128 12.87 -12.18 11.22
CA TYR A 128 11.89 -11.11 11.28
C TYR A 128 11.06 -11.19 12.56
N GLN A 129 10.68 -10.02 13.06
CA GLN A 129 9.83 -9.89 14.24
C GLN A 129 8.52 -9.20 13.87
N LEU A 130 7.41 -9.69 14.42
CA LEU A 130 6.14 -9.00 14.27
C LEU A 130 6.19 -7.66 15.04
N ILE A 131 6.08 -6.57 14.30
CA ILE A 131 6.12 -5.21 14.87
C ILE A 131 4.75 -4.55 14.89
N ARG A 132 3.86 -4.93 13.99
CA ARG A 132 2.53 -4.32 13.87
C ARG A 132 1.53 -5.27 13.19
N SER A 133 0.27 -5.13 13.57
CA SER A 133 -0.87 -5.70 12.84
C SER A 133 -1.80 -4.58 12.39
N SER A 134 -2.34 -4.70 11.19
CA SER A 134 -3.37 -3.81 10.64
C SER A 134 -4.66 -4.58 10.47
N TYR A 135 -5.79 -3.88 10.60
CA TYR A 135 -7.12 -4.47 10.44
C TYR A 135 -7.88 -3.70 9.37
N THR A 136 -8.48 -4.42 8.44
CA THR A 136 -9.53 -3.87 7.58
C THR A 136 -10.84 -3.97 8.34
N MET A 137 -11.49 -2.84 8.55
CA MET A 137 -12.78 -2.77 9.23
C MET A 137 -13.89 -2.60 8.19
N ARG A 138 -14.98 -3.31 8.39
CA ARG A 138 -16.18 -3.22 7.54
C ARG A 138 -17.40 -2.93 8.38
N ILE A 139 -18.30 -2.12 7.84
CA ILE A 139 -19.65 -1.91 8.36
C ILE A 139 -20.65 -2.29 7.29
N ASP A 140 -21.63 -3.13 7.63
CA ASP A 140 -22.77 -3.42 6.80
C ASP A 140 -23.93 -2.54 7.26
N MET A 141 -24.51 -1.76 6.35
CA MET A 141 -25.55 -0.77 6.65
C MET A 141 -26.87 -1.18 6.01
N ASP A 142 -27.83 -1.64 6.82
CA ASP A 142 -29.19 -1.95 6.36
C ASP A 142 -30.04 -0.70 6.08
N THR A 143 -29.63 0.43 6.65
CA THR A 143 -30.29 1.73 6.47
C THR A 143 -29.24 2.80 6.24
N PRO A 144 -29.56 3.88 5.49
CA PRO A 144 -28.66 5.01 5.35
C PRO A 144 -28.23 5.57 6.71
N PRO A 145 -26.97 6.00 6.85
CA PRO A 145 -26.50 6.60 8.10
C PRO A 145 -27.26 7.91 8.39
N VAL A 146 -27.38 8.23 9.66
CA VAL A 146 -27.97 9.50 10.09
C VAL A 146 -27.10 10.64 9.56
N VAL A 147 -27.75 11.68 9.02
CA VAL A 147 -27.04 12.89 8.57
C VAL A 147 -26.33 13.50 9.78
N PRO A 148 -25.02 13.69 9.74
CA PRO A 148 -24.28 14.24 10.87
C PRO A 148 -24.57 15.73 11.06
N GLU A 149 -24.63 16.15 12.32
CA GLU A 149 -24.62 17.56 12.66
C GLU A 149 -23.15 18.01 12.82
N TRP A 150 -22.74 18.96 12.00
CA TRP A 150 -21.38 19.47 12.04
C TRP A 150 -21.22 20.53 13.14
N PRO A 151 -20.05 20.63 13.80
CA PRO A 151 -19.75 21.73 14.70
C PRO A 151 -19.91 23.08 14.03
N ALA A 152 -20.26 24.10 14.83
CA ALA A 152 -20.39 25.47 14.31
C ALA A 152 -19.06 25.94 13.70
N GLY A 153 -19.13 26.49 12.49
CA GLY A 153 -17.96 26.96 11.74
C GLY A 153 -17.36 25.93 10.80
N ILE A 154 -17.73 24.65 10.92
CA ILE A 154 -17.28 23.60 9.98
C ILE A 154 -18.23 23.51 8.79
N THR A 155 -17.65 23.54 7.59
CA THR A 155 -18.35 23.30 6.32
C THR A 155 -17.68 22.17 5.56
N LEU A 156 -18.49 21.39 4.84
CA LEU A 156 -17.99 20.31 3.99
C LEU A 156 -18.14 20.65 2.53
N ARG A 157 -17.14 20.32 1.74
CA ARG A 157 -17.19 20.40 0.29
C ARG A 157 -16.43 19.23 -0.36
N PRO A 158 -16.77 18.88 -1.61
CA PRO A 158 -15.94 17.96 -2.38
C PRO A 158 -14.60 18.60 -2.72
N CYS A 159 -13.61 17.74 -2.97
CA CYS A 159 -12.30 18.14 -3.44
C CYS A 159 -12.33 18.51 -4.92
N ASN A 160 -11.67 19.61 -5.29
CA ASN A 160 -11.32 19.91 -6.67
C ASN A 160 -9.83 19.57 -6.88
N PRO A 161 -9.49 18.50 -7.60
CA PRO A 161 -8.08 18.07 -7.76
C PRO A 161 -7.19 19.11 -8.46
N GLU A 162 -7.76 20.01 -9.25
CA GLU A 162 -6.99 21.03 -9.95
C GLU A 162 -6.45 22.12 -9.00
N THR A 163 -7.20 22.40 -7.93
CA THR A 163 -6.90 23.50 -7.00
C THR A 163 -6.52 23.04 -5.59
N ASP A 164 -7.05 21.91 -5.15
CA ASP A 164 -6.98 21.49 -3.75
C ASP A 164 -5.89 20.45 -3.48
N LEU A 165 -5.36 19.77 -4.50
CA LEU A 165 -4.51 18.58 -4.32
C LEU A 165 -3.30 18.83 -3.44
N GLU A 166 -2.66 19.99 -3.57
CA GLU A 166 -1.52 20.37 -2.72
C GLU A 166 -1.95 20.57 -1.26
N ALA A 167 -3.04 21.29 -1.02
CA ALA A 167 -3.56 21.54 0.32
C ALA A 167 -4.04 20.23 0.99
N VAL A 168 -4.70 19.36 0.24
CA VAL A 168 -5.10 18.01 0.71
C VAL A 168 -3.88 17.18 1.07
N TYR A 169 -2.82 17.18 0.22
CA TYR A 169 -1.58 16.47 0.55
C TYR A 169 -0.95 17.00 1.84
N ARG A 170 -0.90 18.33 2.04
CA ARG A 170 -0.38 18.93 3.28
C ARG A 170 -1.20 18.49 4.49
N ALA A 171 -2.52 18.55 4.41
CA ALA A 171 -3.42 18.13 5.49
C ALA A 171 -3.26 16.64 5.81
N VAL A 172 -3.18 15.76 4.80
CA VAL A 172 -2.91 14.33 5.01
C VAL A 172 -1.55 14.14 5.69
N ASN A 173 -0.50 14.73 5.15
CA ASN A 173 0.85 14.56 5.69
C ASN A 173 0.95 15.06 7.15
N ASP A 174 0.27 16.13 7.48
CA ASP A 174 0.23 16.70 8.84
C ASP A 174 -0.55 15.79 9.80
N SER A 175 -1.73 15.32 9.40
CA SER A 175 -2.57 14.40 10.20
C SER A 175 -1.88 13.07 10.53
N PHE A 176 -0.91 12.65 9.71
CA PHE A 176 -0.19 11.39 9.89
C PHE A 176 1.25 11.55 10.38
N ARG A 177 1.64 12.76 10.78
CA ARG A 177 3.02 13.06 11.19
C ARG A 177 3.49 12.27 12.42
N ASP A 178 2.60 12.00 13.35
CA ASP A 178 2.88 11.23 14.57
C ASP A 178 2.61 9.71 14.41
N HIS A 179 2.20 9.27 13.22
CA HIS A 179 1.96 7.86 12.95
C HIS A 179 3.27 7.06 12.93
N TYR A 180 3.16 5.81 13.34
CA TYR A 180 4.29 4.87 13.30
C TYR A 180 4.90 4.79 11.90
N GLY A 181 6.21 4.99 11.83
CA GLY A 181 6.97 4.88 10.58
C GLY A 181 6.86 6.11 9.68
N HIS A 182 6.25 7.22 10.14
CA HIS A 182 6.28 8.46 9.40
C HIS A 182 7.73 8.93 9.21
N ILE A 183 8.03 9.39 8.01
CA ILE A 183 9.32 9.96 7.64
C ILE A 183 9.04 11.20 6.81
N ASP A 184 9.61 12.32 7.22
CA ASP A 184 9.52 13.55 6.45
C ASP A 184 10.19 13.35 5.08
N MET A 185 9.43 13.61 4.03
CA MET A 185 9.87 13.54 2.64
C MET A 185 9.92 14.96 2.06
N PRO A 186 10.87 15.26 1.14
CA PRO A 186 10.83 16.51 0.39
C PRO A 186 9.46 16.72 -0.25
N PHE A 187 8.88 17.91 -0.04
CA PHE A 187 7.48 18.21 -0.38
C PHE A 187 7.10 17.84 -1.82
N GLU A 188 7.89 18.28 -2.78
CA GLU A 188 7.62 18.03 -4.21
C GLU A 188 7.63 16.55 -4.57
N GLU A 189 8.51 15.79 -3.94
CA GLU A 189 8.59 14.34 -4.15
C GLU A 189 7.40 13.63 -3.52
N GLY A 190 7.04 14.01 -2.30
CA GLY A 190 5.88 13.47 -1.60
C GLY A 190 4.58 13.79 -2.33
N LEU A 191 4.40 15.03 -2.80
CA LEU A 191 3.23 15.45 -3.59
C LEU A 191 3.12 14.67 -4.90
N LYS A 192 4.25 14.46 -5.61
CA LYS A 192 4.28 13.66 -6.84
C LYS A 192 3.83 12.22 -6.59
N ARG A 193 4.31 11.60 -5.50
CA ARG A 193 3.91 10.24 -5.10
C ARG A 193 2.45 10.19 -4.69
N PHE A 194 2.02 11.12 -3.85
CA PHE A 194 0.62 11.23 -3.44
C PHE A 194 -0.29 11.33 -4.65
N LYS A 195 0.01 12.22 -5.60
CA LYS A 195 -0.73 12.35 -6.84
C LYS A 195 -0.78 11.03 -7.61
N HIS A 196 0.35 10.36 -7.78
CA HIS A 196 0.42 9.08 -8.50
C HIS A 196 -0.49 8.00 -7.87
N PHE A 197 -0.35 7.77 -6.57
CA PHE A 197 -1.07 6.71 -5.88
C PHE A 197 -2.54 7.02 -5.58
N MET A 198 -2.85 8.30 -5.37
CA MET A 198 -4.19 8.69 -4.93
C MET A 198 -5.12 9.07 -6.09
N THR A 199 -4.58 9.45 -7.25
CA THR A 199 -5.38 9.84 -8.42
C THR A 199 -5.09 9.02 -9.68
N GLY A 200 -4.02 8.23 -9.69
CA GLY A 200 -3.55 7.46 -10.86
C GLY A 200 -4.23 6.12 -11.08
N TYR A 201 -5.19 5.72 -10.25
CA TYR A 201 -5.89 4.43 -10.39
C TYR A 201 -7.17 4.57 -11.24
N GLU A 202 -7.57 3.47 -11.85
CA GLU A 202 -8.83 3.40 -12.60
C GLU A 202 -10.03 3.58 -11.65
N GLY A 203 -10.98 4.43 -12.06
CA GLY A 203 -12.16 4.77 -11.25
C GLY A 203 -11.89 5.84 -10.19
N PHE A 204 -10.81 6.62 -10.30
CA PHE A 204 -10.65 7.81 -9.47
C PHE A 204 -11.79 8.78 -9.67
N ASP A 205 -12.53 9.05 -8.60
CA ASP A 205 -13.64 10.01 -8.57
C ASP A 205 -13.40 11.05 -7.46
N PRO A 206 -13.03 12.29 -7.81
CA PRO A 206 -12.79 13.34 -6.83
C PRO A 206 -14.03 13.76 -6.06
N THR A 207 -15.24 13.45 -6.53
CA THR A 207 -16.47 13.74 -5.79
C THR A 207 -16.62 12.91 -4.52
N LEU A 208 -15.86 11.81 -4.42
CA LEU A 208 -15.77 10.96 -3.22
C LEU A 208 -14.68 11.45 -2.23
N TRP A 209 -14.01 12.54 -2.53
CA TRP A 209 -13.06 13.18 -1.63
C TRP A 209 -13.70 14.38 -0.97
N PHE A 210 -13.74 14.38 0.35
CA PHE A 210 -14.39 15.43 1.14
C PHE A 210 -13.36 16.20 1.95
N ILE A 211 -13.52 17.51 1.96
CA ILE A 211 -12.69 18.43 2.73
C ILE A 211 -13.61 19.14 3.75
N ALA A 212 -13.28 19.03 5.02
CA ALA A 212 -13.87 19.80 6.09
C ALA A 212 -13.07 21.09 6.26
N MET A 213 -13.76 22.23 6.22
CA MET A 213 -13.17 23.56 6.31
C MET A 213 -13.60 24.26 7.60
N GLU A 214 -12.66 24.90 8.28
CA GLU A 214 -12.92 25.92 9.29
C GLU A 214 -12.46 27.28 8.73
N GLY A 215 -13.42 28.09 8.25
CA GLY A 215 -13.09 29.29 7.49
C GLY A 215 -12.35 28.96 6.20
N GLU A 216 -11.09 29.40 6.07
CA GLU A 216 -10.23 29.11 4.91
C GLU A 216 -9.25 27.94 5.15
N GLU A 217 -9.21 27.38 6.35
CA GLU A 217 -8.30 26.29 6.72
C GLU A 217 -8.97 24.92 6.56
N ILE A 218 -8.17 23.91 6.20
CA ILE A 218 -8.63 22.53 6.16
C ILE A 218 -8.56 21.97 7.58
N ALA A 219 -9.72 21.66 8.15
CA ALA A 219 -9.86 21.02 9.46
C ALA A 219 -9.83 19.50 9.36
N GLY A 220 -10.10 18.93 8.20
CA GLY A 220 -10.03 17.49 7.99
C GLY A 220 -10.26 17.09 6.55
N VAL A 221 -9.85 15.86 6.22
CA VAL A 221 -10.03 15.26 4.90
C VAL A 221 -10.52 13.83 5.01
N CYS A 222 -11.42 13.43 4.12
CA CYS A 222 -11.87 12.06 3.98
C CYS A 222 -11.76 11.66 2.50
N LEU A 223 -10.80 10.79 2.18
CA LEU A 223 -10.52 10.37 0.82
C LEU A 223 -11.09 8.96 0.63
N CYS A 224 -12.11 8.85 -0.19
CA CYS A 224 -12.82 7.60 -0.42
C CYS A 224 -12.59 7.10 -1.85
N ARG A 225 -12.88 5.81 -2.05
CA ARG A 225 -12.93 5.14 -3.34
C ARG A 225 -14.29 4.49 -3.50
N GLU A 226 -14.76 4.37 -4.74
CA GLU A 226 -16.02 3.73 -5.07
C GLU A 226 -16.07 2.29 -4.58
N ARG A 227 -14.92 1.60 -4.61
CA ARG A 227 -14.81 0.19 -4.24
C ARG A 227 -13.57 -0.12 -3.42
N ALA A 228 -13.69 -1.11 -2.55
CA ALA A 228 -12.56 -1.70 -1.86
C ALA A 228 -11.71 -2.54 -2.82
N TYR A 229 -10.43 -2.76 -2.50
CA TYR A 229 -9.52 -3.55 -3.33
C TYR A 229 -9.95 -5.02 -3.46
N ASP A 230 -10.58 -5.56 -2.42
CA ASP A 230 -10.99 -6.95 -2.26
C ASP A 230 -12.49 -7.18 -2.51
N ASN A 231 -13.28 -6.10 -2.67
CA ASN A 231 -14.72 -6.22 -2.91
C ASN A 231 -15.27 -5.03 -3.70
N PRO A 232 -15.72 -5.24 -4.97
CA PRO A 232 -16.25 -4.18 -5.81
C PRO A 232 -17.59 -3.60 -5.33
N ASP A 233 -18.30 -4.30 -4.45
CA ASP A 233 -19.62 -3.89 -3.94
C ASP A 233 -19.52 -3.10 -2.63
N VAL A 234 -18.29 -2.84 -2.15
CA VAL A 234 -18.03 -2.15 -0.88
C VAL A 234 -17.26 -0.85 -1.13
N GLY A 235 -17.81 0.29 -0.75
CA GLY A 235 -17.09 1.55 -0.74
C GLY A 235 -15.94 1.54 0.26
N TYR A 236 -14.86 2.27 -0.01
CA TYR A 236 -13.65 2.23 0.80
C TYR A 236 -13.20 3.63 1.23
N ILE A 237 -13.02 3.83 2.53
CA ILE A 237 -12.36 5.02 3.08
C ILE A 237 -10.87 4.72 3.13
N SER A 238 -10.10 5.30 2.21
CA SER A 238 -8.66 5.08 2.10
C SER A 238 -7.86 5.94 3.08
N THR A 239 -8.33 7.15 3.36
CA THR A 239 -7.64 8.09 4.25
C THR A 239 -8.67 8.94 4.98
N LEU A 240 -8.51 9.04 6.29
CA LEU A 240 -9.25 9.97 7.14
C LEU A 240 -8.23 10.70 8.01
N GLY A 241 -8.16 12.01 7.87
CA GLY A 241 -7.24 12.88 8.60
C GLY A 241 -7.98 14.08 9.22
N VAL A 242 -7.65 14.42 10.45
CA VAL A 242 -8.19 15.55 11.20
C VAL A 242 -7.05 16.33 11.85
#